data_11cabb3358641b7a632823b906c3ba76
#
_entry.id   11cabb3358641b7a632823b906c3ba76
#
_cell.length_a   1.000
_cell.length_b   1.000
_cell.length_c   1.000
_cell.angle_alpha   90.00
_cell.angle_beta   90.00
_cell.angle_gamma   90.00
#
_symmetry.space_group_name_H-M   'P 1'
#
loop_
_entity.id
_entity.type
_entity.pdbx_description
1 polymer ?
#
loop_
_entity_poly.entity_id
_entity_poly.type
_entity_poly.pdbx_seq_one_letter_code
_entity_poly.pdbx_strand_id
1 'polypeptide(L)'
;MSENEKDENSLTESQENVEQNDNSFDNNIDSKMEIKKLQSVHYQQKIDELNELLEKEKQKSLRLLADYQNLEKQTIDRINARENKIILDFLTVYEDFIRAKNAYEKEGGNVESLNSIIKNMESILDHYEVKPIEAEGKKLDPRLHEVVQEIEDNNHEEGTIVKEIAKGYIIRGKVFKYSKVCVSKKLIKK
;
A
#
# COMPACT_ATOMS: atom_id res chain seq x y z
N MET A 1 24.34 25.09 -104.89
CA MET A 1 23.09 24.90 -104.12
C MET A 1 23.07 23.50 -103.56
N SER A 2 23.96 23.16 -102.62
CA SER A 2 23.92 21.83 -101.95
C SER A 2 24.75 21.75 -100.65
N GLU A 3 25.01 22.87 -99.99
CA GLU A 3 25.74 22.82 -98.65
C GLU A 3 24.89 23.31 -97.46
N ASN A 4 23.71 23.90 -97.63
CA ASN A 4 22.90 24.43 -96.58
C ASN A 4 21.83 23.48 -96.02
N GLU A 5 21.55 22.34 -96.69
CA GLU A 5 20.55 21.37 -96.21
C GLU A 5 21.12 20.33 -95.23
N LYS A 6 22.48 20.18 -95.11
CA LYS A 6 23.12 19.23 -94.17
C LYS A 6 23.29 19.78 -92.75
N ASP A 7 23.33 21.12 -92.63
CA ASP A 7 23.57 21.74 -91.34
C ASP A 7 22.26 21.89 -90.46
N GLU A 8 21.12 22.09 -91.18
CA GLU A 8 19.83 22.13 -90.44
C GLU A 8 19.37 20.81 -89.93
N ASN A 9 19.72 19.69 -90.56
CA ASN A 9 19.35 18.34 -90.09
C ASN A 9 20.18 17.85 -88.91
N SER A 10 21.41 18.35 -88.82
CA SER A 10 22.27 18.01 -87.65
C SER A 10 21.95 18.75 -86.36
N LEU A 11 21.36 19.97 -86.54
CA LEU A 11 20.94 20.78 -85.40
C LEU A 11 19.59 20.30 -84.80
N THR A 12 18.67 19.80 -85.64
CA THR A 12 17.40 19.21 -85.19
C THR A 12 17.58 17.87 -84.45
N GLU A 13 18.45 17.00 -84.97
CA GLU A 13 18.79 15.71 -84.24
C GLU A 13 19.52 15.93 -82.92
N SER A 14 20.34 16.99 -82.80
CA SER A 14 21.02 17.33 -81.55
C SER A 14 20.08 17.93 -80.50
N GLN A 15 19.02 18.67 -80.92
CA GLN A 15 18.00 19.22 -80.02
C GLN A 15 17.02 18.14 -79.52
N GLU A 16 16.54 17.24 -80.38
CA GLU A 16 15.68 16.14 -80.01
C GLU A 16 16.36 15.15 -79.03
N ASN A 17 17.69 14.88 -79.18
CA ASN A 17 18.44 14.02 -78.23
C ASN A 17 18.73 14.67 -76.86
N VAL A 18 18.80 15.99 -76.77
CA VAL A 18 18.93 16.71 -75.54
C VAL A 18 17.61 16.77 -74.78
N GLU A 19 16.48 17.02 -75.48
CA GLU A 19 15.14 17.01 -74.81
C GLU A 19 14.72 15.59 -74.36
N GLN A 20 15.04 14.52 -75.10
CA GLN A 20 14.75 13.15 -74.66
C GLN A 20 15.62 12.70 -73.48
N ASN A 21 16.84 13.18 -73.31
CA ASN A 21 17.71 12.86 -72.22
C ASN A 21 17.34 13.61 -70.94
N ASP A 22 16.89 14.88 -71.00
CA ASP A 22 16.40 15.65 -69.89
C ASP A 22 15.09 15.08 -69.32
N ASN A 23 14.14 14.69 -70.20
CA ASN A 23 12.88 14.07 -69.76
C ASN A 23 13.07 12.69 -69.12
N SER A 24 14.09 11.91 -69.48
CA SER A 24 14.40 10.63 -68.86
C SER A 24 15.11 10.77 -67.50
N PHE A 25 15.86 11.86 -67.31
CA PHE A 25 16.51 12.18 -66.02
C PHE A 25 15.52 12.73 -64.99
N ASP A 26 14.60 13.59 -65.35
CA ASP A 26 13.55 14.12 -64.48
C ASP A 26 12.58 13.03 -64.04
N ASN A 27 12.15 12.15 -64.93
CA ASN A 27 11.29 11.00 -64.59
C ASN A 27 11.95 10.02 -63.60
N ASN A 28 13.29 9.90 -63.60
CA ASN A 28 14.02 9.05 -62.68
C ASN A 28 14.25 9.68 -61.31
N ILE A 29 14.26 11.03 -61.25
CA ILE A 29 14.34 11.78 -59.99
C ILE A 29 13.00 11.79 -59.28
N ASP A 30 11.91 12.02 -60.01
CA ASP A 30 10.55 12.03 -59.46
C ASP A 30 10.14 10.66 -58.92
N SER A 31 10.42 9.58 -59.66
CA SER A 31 10.15 8.22 -59.18
C SER A 31 10.98 7.84 -57.92
N LYS A 32 12.22 8.30 -57.82
CA LYS A 32 13.05 8.12 -56.60
C LYS A 32 12.54 8.94 -55.43
N MET A 33 12.03 10.14 -55.64
CA MET A 33 11.40 10.96 -54.62
C MET A 33 10.09 10.33 -54.10
N GLU A 34 9.27 9.80 -55.01
CA GLU A 34 8.01 9.13 -54.68
C GLU A 34 8.24 7.84 -53.86
N ILE A 35 9.24 7.02 -54.21
CA ILE A 35 9.64 5.86 -53.44
C ILE A 35 10.13 6.26 -52.04
N LYS A 36 10.94 7.32 -51.90
CA LYS A 36 11.35 7.83 -50.57
C LYS A 36 10.18 8.34 -49.75
N LYS A 37 9.20 9.03 -50.36
CA LYS A 37 7.98 9.45 -49.67
C LYS A 37 7.16 8.27 -49.17
N LEU A 38 6.95 7.25 -49.99
CA LEU A 38 6.24 6.03 -49.61
C LEU A 38 6.95 5.29 -48.48
N GLN A 39 8.28 5.19 -48.52
CA GLN A 39 9.09 4.61 -47.45
C GLN A 39 8.97 5.42 -46.14
N SER A 40 9.00 6.77 -46.23
CA SER A 40 8.87 7.62 -45.04
C SER A 40 7.51 7.46 -44.37
N VAL A 41 6.43 7.39 -45.17
CA VAL A 41 5.06 7.15 -44.68
C VAL A 41 4.94 5.79 -43.99
N HIS A 42 5.53 4.74 -44.62
CA HIS A 42 5.52 3.41 -44.03
C HIS A 42 6.30 3.36 -42.70
N TYR A 43 7.47 4.00 -42.64
CA TYR A 43 8.22 4.07 -41.36
C TYR A 43 7.48 4.88 -40.29
N GLN A 44 6.81 5.97 -40.70
CA GLN A 44 6.00 6.74 -39.75
C GLN A 44 4.86 5.91 -39.17
N GLN A 45 4.12 5.18 -40.01
CA GLN A 45 3.07 4.26 -39.54
C GLN A 45 3.62 3.21 -38.58
N LYS A 46 4.80 2.66 -38.86
CA LYS A 46 5.43 1.67 -38.01
C LYS A 46 5.88 2.25 -36.66
N ILE A 47 6.36 3.50 -36.65
CA ILE A 47 6.70 4.24 -35.43
C ILE A 47 5.44 4.48 -34.59
N ASP A 48 4.35 4.88 -35.21
CA ASP A 48 3.08 5.15 -34.53
C ASP A 48 2.51 3.86 -33.90
N GLU A 49 2.52 2.74 -34.64
CA GLU A 49 2.14 1.42 -34.11
C GLU A 49 3.00 1.00 -32.91
N LEU A 50 4.33 1.17 -33.01
CA LEU A 50 5.25 0.82 -31.94
C LEU A 50 5.06 1.72 -30.71
N ASN A 51 4.79 3.00 -30.90
CA ASN A 51 4.51 3.93 -29.82
C ASN A 51 3.20 3.56 -29.10
N GLU A 52 2.16 3.16 -29.87
CA GLU A 52 0.90 2.71 -29.29
C GLU A 52 1.09 1.42 -28.46
N LEU A 53 1.84 0.46 -28.97
CA LEU A 53 2.17 -0.77 -28.26
C LEU A 53 2.99 -0.49 -26.98
N LEU A 54 3.97 0.40 -27.09
CA LEU A 54 4.80 0.81 -25.97
C LEU A 54 3.97 1.48 -24.87
N GLU A 55 3.03 2.32 -25.23
CA GLU A 55 2.16 2.99 -24.26
C GLU A 55 1.19 1.99 -23.59
N LYS A 56 0.64 1.05 -24.35
CA LYS A 56 -0.17 -0.05 -23.81
C LYS A 56 0.62 -0.90 -22.81
N GLU A 57 1.85 -1.27 -23.15
CA GLU A 57 2.70 -2.07 -22.22
C GLU A 57 3.15 -1.28 -20.99
N LYS A 58 3.41 0.03 -21.12
CA LYS A 58 3.67 0.90 -19.96
C LYS A 58 2.46 0.96 -19.02
N GLN A 59 1.27 1.18 -19.55
CA GLN A 59 0.04 1.23 -18.75
C GLN A 59 -0.21 -0.11 -18.04
N LYS A 60 0.00 -1.22 -18.74
CA LYS A 60 -0.10 -2.56 -18.16
C LYS A 60 0.93 -2.79 -17.04
N SER A 61 2.17 -2.36 -17.25
CA SER A 61 3.22 -2.46 -16.24
C SER A 61 2.91 -1.62 -15.00
N LEU A 62 2.41 -0.38 -15.18
CA LEU A 62 1.99 0.48 -14.07
C LEU A 62 0.82 -0.15 -13.27
N ARG A 63 -0.15 -0.75 -13.97
CA ARG A 63 -1.26 -1.45 -13.33
C ARG A 63 -0.77 -2.64 -12.51
N LEU A 64 0.10 -3.47 -13.10
CA LEU A 64 0.68 -4.62 -12.40
C LEU A 64 1.49 -4.21 -11.17
N LEU A 65 2.22 -3.09 -11.25
CA LEU A 65 2.96 -2.54 -10.11
C LEU A 65 2.00 -2.11 -8.99
N ALA A 66 0.90 -1.42 -9.33
CA ALA A 66 -0.12 -1.03 -8.36
C ALA A 66 -0.80 -2.25 -7.72
N ASP A 67 -1.13 -3.26 -8.52
CA ASP A 67 -1.73 -4.52 -8.03
C ASP A 67 -0.75 -5.27 -7.10
N TYR A 68 0.53 -5.29 -7.43
CA TYR A 68 1.57 -5.89 -6.58
C TYR A 68 1.69 -5.17 -5.24
N GLN A 69 1.74 -3.84 -5.23
CA GLN A 69 1.79 -3.04 -4.01
C GLN A 69 0.56 -3.27 -3.12
N ASN A 70 -0.62 -3.34 -3.73
CA ASN A 70 -1.86 -3.66 -3.02
C ASN A 70 -1.83 -5.06 -2.43
N LEU A 71 -1.34 -6.05 -3.18
CA LEU A 71 -1.22 -7.43 -2.71
C LEU A 71 -0.22 -7.54 -1.54
N GLU A 72 0.92 -6.87 -1.63
CA GLU A 72 1.92 -6.80 -0.56
C GLU A 72 1.30 -6.25 0.72
N LYS A 73 0.63 -5.10 0.63
CA LYS A 73 -0.07 -4.49 1.77
C LYS A 73 -1.12 -5.44 2.38
N GLN A 74 -1.97 -6.04 1.54
CA GLN A 74 -2.98 -6.99 2.01
C GLN A 74 -2.36 -8.21 2.68
N THR A 75 -1.20 -8.67 2.20
CA THR A 75 -0.49 -9.82 2.78
C THR A 75 0.04 -9.48 4.16
N ILE A 76 0.67 -8.31 4.33
CA ILE A 76 1.13 -7.82 5.62
C ILE A 76 -0.05 -7.66 6.60
N ASP A 77 -1.15 -7.07 6.15
CA ASP A 77 -2.35 -6.89 6.99
C ASP A 77 -2.93 -8.24 7.43
N ARG A 78 -2.95 -9.25 6.56
CA ARG A 78 -3.41 -10.61 6.90
C ARG A 78 -2.48 -11.31 7.89
N ILE A 79 -1.17 -11.15 7.74
CA ILE A 79 -0.18 -11.70 8.69
C ILE A 79 -0.39 -11.07 10.06
N ASN A 80 -0.44 -9.74 10.14
CA ASN A 80 -0.67 -9.01 11.38
C ASN A 80 -2.01 -9.39 12.05
N ALA A 81 -3.07 -9.55 11.27
CA ALA A 81 -4.37 -9.96 11.81
C ALA A 81 -4.35 -11.38 12.41
N ARG A 82 -3.61 -12.31 11.79
CA ARG A 82 -3.44 -13.68 12.33
C ARG A 82 -2.59 -13.68 13.59
N GLU A 83 -1.49 -12.94 13.58
CA GLU A 83 -0.62 -12.79 14.75
C GLU A 83 -1.39 -12.18 15.92
N ASN A 84 -2.13 -11.10 15.68
CA ASN A 84 -2.97 -10.46 16.68
C ASN A 84 -4.01 -11.43 17.28
N LYS A 85 -4.59 -12.30 16.47
CA LYS A 85 -5.54 -13.31 16.96
C LYS A 85 -4.86 -14.28 17.91
N ILE A 86 -3.68 -14.79 17.57
CA ILE A 86 -2.91 -15.70 18.44
C ILE A 86 -2.55 -15.00 19.75
N ILE A 87 -2.14 -13.73 19.69
CA ILE A 87 -1.84 -12.93 20.89
C ILE A 87 -3.09 -12.79 21.78
N LEU A 88 -4.27 -12.57 21.19
CA LEU A 88 -5.52 -12.48 21.94
C LEU A 88 -5.86 -13.78 22.67
N ASP A 89 -5.73 -14.91 21.97
CA ASP A 89 -5.96 -16.23 22.56
C ASP A 89 -4.94 -16.47 23.70
N PHE A 90 -3.69 -16.10 23.52
CA PHE A 90 -2.65 -16.19 24.55
C PHE A 90 -2.93 -15.27 25.74
N LEU A 91 -3.38 -14.03 25.51
CA LEU A 91 -3.78 -13.09 26.58
C LEU A 91 -4.92 -13.66 27.41
N THR A 92 -5.86 -14.36 26.81
CA THR A 92 -6.96 -14.99 27.54
C THR A 92 -6.42 -16.05 28.52
N VAL A 93 -5.49 -16.89 28.08
CA VAL A 93 -4.84 -17.89 28.94
C VAL A 93 -4.02 -17.19 30.05
N TYR A 94 -3.29 -16.14 29.71
CA TYR A 94 -2.53 -15.35 30.67
C TYR A 94 -3.42 -14.73 31.76
N GLU A 95 -4.57 -14.11 31.37
CA GLU A 95 -5.53 -13.56 32.34
C GLU A 95 -6.12 -14.64 33.24
N ASP A 96 -6.37 -15.85 32.71
CA ASP A 96 -6.84 -17.00 33.49
C ASP A 96 -5.79 -17.46 34.50
N PHE A 97 -4.52 -17.49 34.12
CA PHE A 97 -3.44 -17.80 35.05
C PHE A 97 -3.32 -16.80 36.21
N ILE A 98 -3.45 -15.49 35.89
CA ILE A 98 -3.46 -14.44 36.93
C ILE A 98 -4.67 -14.63 37.87
N ARG A 99 -5.83 -14.96 37.33
CA ARG A 99 -7.05 -15.17 38.11
C ARG A 99 -6.89 -16.40 39.02
N ALA A 100 -6.37 -17.51 38.50
CA ALA A 100 -6.10 -18.73 39.24
C ALA A 100 -5.07 -18.48 40.34
N LYS A 101 -3.96 -17.77 40.03
CA LYS A 101 -2.96 -17.38 41.04
C LYS A 101 -3.61 -16.61 42.19
N ASN A 102 -4.39 -15.57 41.87
CA ASN A 102 -5.01 -14.71 42.88
C ASN A 102 -6.02 -15.48 43.77
N ALA A 103 -6.74 -16.45 43.20
CA ALA A 103 -7.62 -17.33 43.97
C ALA A 103 -6.84 -18.23 44.92
N TYR A 104 -5.83 -18.88 44.40
CA TYR A 104 -4.98 -19.81 45.18
C TYR A 104 -4.21 -19.11 46.29
N GLU A 105 -3.71 -17.88 46.05
CA GLU A 105 -3.07 -17.03 47.05
C GLU A 105 -4.00 -16.67 48.20
N LYS A 106 -5.28 -16.35 47.89
CA LYS A 106 -6.33 -16.05 48.91
C LYS A 106 -6.62 -17.27 49.81
N GLU A 107 -6.45 -18.47 49.30
CA GLU A 107 -6.62 -19.73 50.04
C GLU A 107 -5.35 -20.11 50.85
N GLY A 108 -4.30 -19.26 50.81
CA GLY A 108 -3.05 -19.48 51.53
C GLY A 108 -2.07 -20.40 50.81
N GLY A 109 -2.30 -20.69 49.54
CA GLY A 109 -1.44 -21.53 48.74
C GLY A 109 -0.10 -20.86 48.36
N ASN A 110 0.93 -21.69 48.14
CA ASN A 110 2.22 -21.18 47.65
C ASN A 110 2.15 -20.91 46.13
N VAL A 111 2.32 -19.63 45.75
CA VAL A 111 2.19 -19.16 44.37
C VAL A 111 3.53 -18.97 43.64
N GLU A 112 4.66 -19.39 44.23
CA GLU A 112 6.01 -19.15 43.71
C GLU A 112 6.20 -19.75 42.30
N SER A 113 5.76 -20.99 42.09
CA SER A 113 5.81 -21.65 40.80
C SER A 113 4.89 -20.98 39.77
N LEU A 114 3.69 -20.51 40.17
CA LEU A 114 2.77 -19.78 39.31
C LEU A 114 3.35 -18.43 38.92
N ASN A 115 4.01 -17.71 39.82
CA ASN A 115 4.70 -16.46 39.53
C ASN A 115 5.81 -16.65 38.49
N SER A 116 6.55 -17.76 38.53
CA SER A 116 7.58 -18.06 37.52
C SER A 116 6.97 -18.29 36.13
N ILE A 117 5.84 -18.99 36.06
CA ILE A 117 5.12 -19.21 34.80
C ILE A 117 4.60 -17.88 34.26
N ILE A 118 3.93 -17.07 35.08
CA ILE A 118 3.39 -15.76 34.71
C ILE A 118 4.51 -14.85 34.17
N LYS A 119 5.67 -14.83 34.85
CA LYS A 119 6.83 -14.03 34.39
C LYS A 119 7.34 -14.47 33.00
N ASN A 120 7.34 -15.79 32.75
CA ASN A 120 7.70 -16.28 31.41
C ASN A 120 6.66 -15.84 30.35
N MET A 121 5.37 -15.86 30.67
CA MET A 121 4.32 -15.39 29.81
C MET A 121 4.43 -13.88 29.55
N GLU A 122 4.75 -13.08 30.55
CA GLU A 122 5.02 -11.64 30.43
C GLU A 122 6.21 -11.37 29.51
N SER A 123 7.29 -12.15 29.62
CA SER A 123 8.45 -12.04 28.74
C SER A 123 8.08 -12.33 27.26
N ILE A 124 7.15 -13.27 27.01
CA ILE A 124 6.62 -13.53 25.66
C ILE A 124 5.82 -12.33 25.18
N LEU A 125 4.93 -11.78 25.99
CA LEU A 125 4.12 -10.61 25.65
C LEU A 125 5.00 -9.39 25.34
N ASP A 126 6.05 -9.16 26.13
CA ASP A 126 7.02 -8.08 25.88
C ASP A 126 7.76 -8.26 24.54
N HIS A 127 8.10 -9.51 24.19
CA HIS A 127 8.73 -9.80 22.90
C HIS A 127 7.84 -9.39 21.70
N TYR A 128 6.52 -9.52 21.83
CA TYR A 128 5.54 -9.09 20.84
C TYR A 128 5.09 -7.62 21.01
N GLU A 129 5.77 -6.86 21.87
CA GLU A 129 5.45 -5.46 22.18
C GLU A 129 4.01 -5.27 22.70
N VAL A 130 3.51 -6.24 23.43
CA VAL A 130 2.20 -6.18 24.09
C VAL A 130 2.37 -5.53 25.46
N LYS A 131 1.72 -4.38 25.65
CA LYS A 131 1.75 -3.63 26.91
C LYS A 131 0.36 -3.49 27.50
N PRO A 132 0.20 -3.72 28.81
CA PRO A 132 -1.08 -3.45 29.46
C PRO A 132 -1.36 -1.95 29.52
N ILE A 133 -2.62 -1.58 29.41
CA ILE A 133 -3.08 -0.22 29.67
C ILE A 133 -3.24 -0.07 31.18
N GLU A 134 -2.55 0.89 31.76
CA GLU A 134 -2.75 1.25 33.16
C GLU A 134 -3.92 2.21 33.25
N ALA A 135 -5.04 1.76 33.82
CA ALA A 135 -6.27 2.52 33.83
C ALA A 135 -6.63 3.09 35.22
N GLU A 136 -6.44 2.33 36.30
CA GLU A 136 -6.88 2.70 37.64
C GLU A 136 -6.26 4.02 38.13
N GLY A 137 -7.07 4.90 38.67
CA GLY A 137 -6.65 6.20 39.17
C GLY A 137 -6.40 7.27 38.11
N LYS A 138 -6.49 6.92 36.82
CA LYS A 138 -6.31 7.87 35.70
C LYS A 138 -7.66 8.46 35.26
N LYS A 139 -7.59 9.59 34.56
CA LYS A 139 -8.76 10.13 33.88
C LYS A 139 -9.15 9.27 32.70
N LEU A 140 -10.45 9.20 32.42
CA LEU A 140 -10.99 8.49 31.27
C LEU A 140 -10.43 9.05 29.95
N ASP A 141 -9.79 8.18 29.15
CA ASP A 141 -9.45 8.47 27.75
C ASP A 141 -10.26 7.53 26.85
N PRO A 142 -11.23 8.04 26.07
CA PRO A 142 -12.06 7.21 25.18
C PRO A 142 -11.26 6.42 24.12
N ARG A 143 -10.00 6.79 23.87
CA ARG A 143 -9.13 6.05 22.95
C ARG A 143 -8.51 4.80 23.54
N LEU A 144 -8.51 4.68 24.88
CA LEU A 144 -7.87 3.60 25.62
C LEU A 144 -8.87 2.80 26.44
N HIS A 145 -9.95 3.43 26.88
CA HIS A 145 -10.86 2.90 27.88
C HIS A 145 -12.29 2.78 27.34
N GLU A 146 -12.97 1.71 27.73
CA GLU A 146 -14.39 1.45 27.51
C GLU A 146 -15.12 1.53 28.87
N VAL A 147 -16.02 2.49 29.03
CA VAL A 147 -16.80 2.63 30.26
C VAL A 147 -17.90 1.57 30.29
N VAL A 148 -17.85 0.70 31.29
CA VAL A 148 -18.88 -0.33 31.51
C VAL A 148 -19.93 0.15 32.52
N GLN A 149 -19.50 0.89 33.55
CA GLN A 149 -20.37 1.36 34.61
C GLN A 149 -19.88 2.69 35.18
N GLU A 150 -20.83 3.56 35.58
CA GLU A 150 -20.59 4.73 36.41
C GLU A 150 -20.85 4.36 37.87
N ILE A 151 -19.92 4.70 38.74
CA ILE A 151 -20.02 4.46 40.19
C ILE A 151 -20.12 5.80 40.90
N GLU A 152 -21.07 5.94 41.83
CA GLU A 152 -21.16 7.09 42.70
C GLU A 152 -19.98 7.08 43.68
N ASP A 153 -19.04 7.98 43.48
CA ASP A 153 -17.85 8.12 44.32
C ASP A 153 -17.51 9.59 44.56
N ASN A 154 -17.52 9.96 45.82
CA ASN A 154 -17.19 11.33 46.25
C ASN A 154 -15.67 11.51 46.53
N ASN A 155 -14.90 10.42 46.58
CA ASN A 155 -13.47 10.45 46.89
C ASN A 155 -12.61 10.78 45.66
N HIS A 156 -13.14 10.55 44.46
CA HIS A 156 -12.45 10.82 43.21
C HIS A 156 -13.12 11.96 42.44
N GLU A 157 -12.33 12.64 41.61
CA GLU A 157 -12.87 13.61 40.65
C GLU A 157 -13.76 12.89 39.63
N GLU A 158 -14.82 13.60 39.18
CA GLU A 158 -15.71 13.07 38.14
C GLU A 158 -14.93 12.68 36.88
N GLY A 159 -15.23 11.48 36.33
CA GLY A 159 -14.54 10.93 35.15
C GLY A 159 -13.19 10.27 35.47
N THR A 160 -12.85 10.05 36.77
CA THR A 160 -11.69 9.26 37.17
C THR A 160 -12.04 7.77 37.16
N ILE A 161 -11.13 6.94 36.69
CA ILE A 161 -11.31 5.49 36.68
C ILE A 161 -11.09 4.95 38.10
N VAL A 162 -12.16 4.46 38.72
CA VAL A 162 -12.16 3.94 40.09
C VAL A 162 -11.72 2.47 40.11
N LYS A 163 -12.09 1.73 39.07
CA LYS A 163 -11.80 0.28 39.00
C LYS A 163 -11.66 -0.17 37.57
N GLU A 164 -10.67 -1.03 37.33
CA GLU A 164 -10.53 -1.76 36.07
C GLU A 164 -11.22 -3.12 36.19
N ILE A 165 -12.22 -3.40 35.33
CA ILE A 165 -12.94 -4.68 35.32
C ILE A 165 -12.20 -5.70 34.46
N ALA A 166 -11.69 -5.26 33.31
CA ALA A 166 -10.87 -6.09 32.44
C ALA A 166 -9.72 -5.26 31.86
N LYS A 167 -8.54 -5.84 31.85
CA LYS A 167 -7.33 -5.18 31.34
C LYS A 167 -7.41 -4.92 29.85
N GLY A 168 -7.00 -3.73 29.46
CA GLY A 168 -6.74 -3.37 28.07
C GLY A 168 -5.29 -3.59 27.70
N TYR A 169 -5.01 -3.70 26.39
CA TYR A 169 -3.68 -3.94 25.88
C TYR A 169 -3.40 -3.15 24.60
N ILE A 170 -2.15 -2.72 24.48
CA ILE A 170 -1.61 -2.03 23.30
C ILE A 170 -0.60 -2.97 22.67
N ILE A 171 -0.65 -3.13 21.34
CA ILE A 171 0.32 -3.88 20.55
C ILE A 171 0.97 -2.93 19.54
N ARG A 172 2.30 -2.83 19.56
CA ARG A 172 3.05 -1.97 18.62
C ARG A 172 2.49 -0.53 18.55
N GLY A 173 2.12 0.02 19.70
CA GLY A 173 1.58 1.38 19.81
C GLY A 173 0.11 1.57 19.40
N LYS A 174 -0.59 0.50 18.99
CA LYS A 174 -2.01 0.53 18.65
C LYS A 174 -2.85 -0.16 19.71
N VAL A 175 -3.97 0.44 20.10
CA VAL A 175 -4.91 -0.21 21.03
C VAL A 175 -5.48 -1.45 20.37
N PHE A 176 -5.29 -2.57 21.05
CA PHE A 176 -5.74 -3.88 20.60
C PHE A 176 -6.99 -4.34 21.34
N LYS A 177 -7.02 -4.11 22.66
CA LYS A 177 -8.15 -4.38 23.55
C LYS A 177 -8.31 -3.18 24.45
N TYR A 178 -9.51 -2.59 24.51
CA TYR A 178 -9.80 -1.49 25.42
C TYR A 178 -9.83 -1.99 26.86
N SER A 179 -9.34 -1.17 27.79
CA SER A 179 -9.53 -1.46 29.22
C SER A 179 -10.99 -1.17 29.59
N LYS A 180 -11.67 -2.17 30.16
CA LYS A 180 -13.05 -2.02 30.63
C LYS A 180 -13.05 -1.48 32.06
N VAL A 181 -13.62 -0.28 32.22
CA VAL A 181 -13.46 0.50 33.45
C VAL A 181 -14.79 0.95 34.05
N CYS A 182 -14.76 1.16 35.35
CA CYS A 182 -15.77 1.91 36.06
C CYS A 182 -15.26 3.31 36.34
N VAL A 183 -16.06 4.33 36.07
CA VAL A 183 -15.70 5.73 36.28
C VAL A 183 -16.51 6.35 37.40
N SER A 184 -15.90 7.29 38.13
CA SER A 184 -16.56 8.07 39.18
C SER A 184 -17.56 9.05 38.59
N LYS A 185 -18.73 9.12 39.21
CA LYS A 185 -19.78 10.14 39.00
C LYS A 185 -20.08 10.84 40.30
N LYS A 186 -20.12 12.15 40.29
CA LYS A 186 -20.53 12.93 41.48
C LYS A 186 -22.03 12.84 41.74
N LEU A 187 -22.41 12.61 42.99
CA LEU A 187 -23.78 12.75 43.41
C LEU A 187 -24.20 14.23 43.30
N ILE A 188 -25.10 14.52 42.40
CA ILE A 188 -25.83 15.80 42.41
C ILE A 188 -26.79 15.72 43.57
N LYS A 189 -26.43 16.28 44.72
CA LYS A 189 -27.40 16.49 45.82
C LYS A 189 -28.49 17.43 45.28
N LYS A 190 -29.69 16.86 45.04
CA LYS A 190 -30.91 17.66 44.84
C LYS A 190 -31.31 18.34 46.13
#